data_e2962d3ac6e973cd66b6501073f430d1
#
_entry.id   e2962d3ac6e973cd66b6501073f430d1
#
_cell.length_a   1.000
_cell.length_b   1.000
_cell.length_c   1.000
_cell.angle_alpha   90.00
_cell.angle_beta   90.00
_cell.angle_gamma   90.00
#
_symmetry.space_group_name_H-M   'P 1'
#
loop_
_entity.id
_entity.type
_entity.pdbx_description
1 polymer ?
#
loop_
_entity_poly.entity_id
_entity_poly.type
_entity_poly.pdbx_seq_one_letter_code
_entity_poly.pdbx_strand_id
1 'polypeptide(L)'
;MKKTIINLALILIGFIIYFLQANFFSWFTINGIKPNLFVIYILFIGLFGNRSMGIIYGAVAGIFLDLLYKTNVGINLAGLVIVGLLAILFNKNFSKDSRITIMFMVFGTTIIFEVITYFINYIIYSINVEILSFIKILVVEVIYNILVTIIMYPAIQKFGYYIENEYKGNKILTRYF
;
A
#
# COMPACT_ATOMS: atom_id res chain seq x y z
N MET A 1 -10.90 -6.11 23.10
CA MET A 1 -11.89 -5.18 22.53
C MET A 1 -11.28 -4.12 21.62
N LYS A 2 -10.31 -3.30 22.04
CA LYS A 2 -9.74 -2.23 21.19
C LYS A 2 -9.12 -2.73 19.88
N LYS A 3 -8.33 -3.82 19.90
CA LYS A 3 -7.72 -4.40 18.68
C LYS A 3 -8.77 -4.89 17.67
N THR A 4 -9.88 -5.44 18.15
CA THR A 4 -10.99 -5.88 17.28
C THR A 4 -11.64 -4.71 16.58
N ILE A 5 -11.87 -3.60 17.31
CA ILE A 5 -12.42 -2.36 16.75
C ILE A 5 -11.47 -1.77 15.68
N ILE A 6 -10.16 -1.76 15.95
CA ILE A 6 -9.17 -1.30 14.98
C ILE A 6 -9.20 -2.14 13.71
N ASN A 7 -9.27 -3.48 13.84
CA ASN A 7 -9.33 -4.36 12.66
C ASN A 7 -10.62 -4.12 11.85
N LEU A 8 -11.76 -3.95 12.51
CA LEU A 8 -13.01 -3.60 11.82
C LEU A 8 -12.92 -2.24 11.11
N ALA A 9 -12.33 -1.24 11.76
CA ALA A 9 -12.10 0.06 11.16
C ALA A 9 -11.16 -0.02 9.94
N LEU A 10 -10.08 -0.81 10.02
CA LEU A 10 -9.19 -1.03 8.88
C LEU A 10 -9.92 -1.71 7.72
N ILE A 11 -10.74 -2.73 7.97
CA ILE A 11 -11.53 -3.36 6.91
C ILE A 11 -12.47 -2.33 6.26
N LEU A 12 -13.16 -1.52 7.06
CA LEU A 12 -14.05 -0.47 6.55
C LEU A 12 -13.28 0.56 5.69
N ILE A 13 -12.10 0.98 6.16
CA ILE A 13 -11.21 1.88 5.40
C ILE A 13 -10.81 1.22 4.07
N GLY A 14 -10.52 -0.08 4.05
CA GLY A 14 -10.21 -0.82 2.82
C GLY A 14 -11.36 -0.75 1.79
N PHE A 15 -12.61 -0.88 2.23
CA PHE A 15 -13.77 -0.69 1.35
C PHE A 15 -13.91 0.74 0.84
N ILE A 16 -13.68 1.74 1.70
CA ILE A 16 -13.68 3.16 1.30
C ILE A 16 -12.59 3.41 0.26
N ILE A 17 -11.39 2.88 0.45
CA ILE A 17 -10.27 2.97 -0.50
C ILE A 17 -10.64 2.36 -1.84
N TYR A 18 -11.25 1.16 -1.82
CA TYR A 18 -11.74 0.53 -3.04
C TYR A 18 -12.74 1.42 -3.77
N PHE A 19 -13.73 1.95 -3.05
CA PHE A 19 -14.73 2.85 -3.64
C PHE A 19 -14.09 4.11 -4.24
N LEU A 20 -13.15 4.74 -3.54
CA LEU A 20 -12.43 5.90 -4.02
C LEU A 20 -11.60 5.57 -5.27
N GLN A 21 -10.86 4.46 -5.26
CA GLN A 21 -10.04 4.05 -6.39
C GLN A 21 -10.88 3.66 -7.61
N ALA A 22 -12.02 3.01 -7.41
CA ALA A 22 -12.88 2.57 -8.48
C ALA A 22 -13.71 3.71 -9.10
N ASN A 23 -14.17 4.69 -8.30
CA ASN A 23 -15.07 5.75 -8.73
C ASN A 23 -14.38 7.11 -8.81
N PHE A 24 -13.94 7.65 -7.67
CA PHE A 24 -13.41 9.01 -7.59
C PHE A 24 -12.15 9.19 -8.44
N PHE A 25 -11.15 8.34 -8.26
CA PHE A 25 -9.90 8.45 -9.04
C PHE A 25 -10.03 8.01 -10.50
N SER A 26 -11.15 7.42 -10.89
CA SER A 26 -11.44 7.19 -12.32
C SER A 26 -11.77 8.48 -13.07
N TRP A 27 -12.19 9.55 -12.36
CA TRP A 27 -12.40 10.87 -12.95
C TRP A 27 -11.11 11.72 -12.99
N PHE A 28 -10.15 11.42 -12.11
CA PHE A 28 -8.89 12.14 -11.99
C PHE A 28 -7.70 11.31 -12.50
N THR A 29 -7.82 10.78 -13.72
CA THR A 29 -6.72 10.02 -14.34
C THR A 29 -5.75 10.94 -15.06
N ILE A 30 -4.45 10.62 -15.01
CA ILE A 30 -3.41 11.24 -15.81
C ILE A 30 -3.07 10.27 -16.94
N ASN A 31 -3.45 10.59 -18.18
CA ASN A 31 -3.32 9.69 -19.33
C ASN A 31 -3.98 8.31 -19.13
N GLY A 32 -5.12 8.25 -18.44
CA GLY A 32 -5.79 7.00 -18.10
C GLY A 32 -5.20 6.24 -16.90
N ILE A 33 -4.11 6.73 -16.30
CA ILE A 33 -3.46 6.13 -15.15
C ILE A 33 -3.99 6.78 -13.87
N LYS A 34 -4.30 5.95 -12.88
CA LYS A 34 -4.79 6.38 -11.56
C LYS A 34 -3.83 5.92 -10.45
N PRO A 35 -3.89 6.54 -9.26
CA PRO A 35 -3.04 6.12 -8.15
C PRO A 35 -3.45 4.74 -7.64
N ASN A 36 -2.50 3.99 -7.14
CA ASN A 36 -2.75 2.71 -6.48
C ASN A 36 -2.86 2.90 -4.97
N LEU A 37 -4.06 3.22 -4.51
CA LEU A 37 -4.32 3.48 -3.10
C LEU A 37 -4.08 2.26 -2.21
N PHE A 38 -4.22 1.04 -2.74
CA PHE A 38 -3.97 -0.18 -1.99
C PHE A 38 -2.50 -0.38 -1.67
N VAL A 39 -1.58 -0.02 -2.57
CA VAL A 39 -0.14 -0.03 -2.29
C VAL A 39 0.18 0.88 -1.11
N ILE A 40 -0.34 2.11 -1.11
CA ILE A 40 -0.18 3.07 -0.02
C ILE A 40 -0.77 2.51 1.28
N TYR A 41 -2.00 2.00 1.23
CA TYR A 41 -2.74 1.49 2.38
C TYR A 41 -2.04 0.31 3.05
N ILE A 42 -1.62 -0.72 2.29
CA ILE A 42 -0.94 -1.89 2.82
C ILE A 42 0.44 -1.55 3.38
N LEU A 43 1.17 -0.65 2.71
CA LEU A 43 2.43 -0.13 3.24
C LEU A 43 2.23 0.47 4.63
N PHE A 44 1.22 1.34 4.81
CA PHE A 44 0.97 1.98 6.11
C PHE A 44 0.51 1.01 7.19
N ILE A 45 -0.36 0.05 6.87
CA ILE A 45 -0.72 -1.01 7.83
C ILE A 45 0.52 -1.77 8.30
N GLY A 46 1.43 -2.11 7.38
CA GLY A 46 2.67 -2.81 7.73
C GLY A 46 3.65 -1.98 8.54
N LEU A 47 3.72 -0.66 8.29
CA LEU A 47 4.59 0.26 9.04
C LEU A 47 4.12 0.49 10.48
N PHE A 48 2.83 0.69 10.68
CA PHE A 48 2.27 1.06 11.98
C PHE A 48 1.65 -0.11 12.75
N GLY A 49 1.18 -1.14 12.06
CA GLY A 49 0.59 -2.32 12.67
C GLY A 49 1.61 -3.28 13.29
N ASN A 50 1.14 -4.46 13.65
CA ASN A 50 2.00 -5.55 14.08
C ASN A 50 2.75 -6.15 12.87
N ARG A 51 3.86 -6.88 13.14
CA ARG A 51 4.78 -7.41 12.13
C ARG A 51 4.09 -8.18 10.97
N SER A 52 3.03 -8.91 11.24
CA SER A 52 2.32 -9.70 10.23
C SER A 52 1.13 -8.99 9.60
N MET A 53 0.69 -7.84 10.13
CA MET A 53 -0.53 -7.17 9.65
C MET A 53 -0.43 -6.76 8.18
N GLY A 54 0.70 -6.17 7.76
CA GLY A 54 0.90 -5.78 6.36
C GLY A 54 0.73 -6.96 5.39
N ILE A 55 1.29 -8.12 5.73
CA ILE A 55 1.18 -9.33 4.90
C ILE A 55 -0.26 -9.83 4.87
N ILE A 56 -0.91 -9.95 6.04
CA ILE A 56 -2.29 -10.49 6.14
C ILE A 56 -3.26 -9.57 5.40
N TYR A 57 -3.21 -8.26 5.65
CA TYR A 57 -4.08 -7.30 4.96
C TYR A 57 -3.75 -7.21 3.46
N GLY A 58 -2.46 -7.33 3.09
CA GLY A 58 -2.03 -7.40 1.69
C GLY A 58 -2.61 -8.62 0.98
N ALA A 59 -2.56 -9.79 1.62
CA ALA A 59 -3.16 -11.02 1.07
C ALA A 59 -4.69 -10.89 0.92
N VAL A 60 -5.39 -10.44 1.96
CA VAL A 60 -6.84 -10.27 1.92
C VAL A 60 -7.26 -9.25 0.87
N ALA A 61 -6.60 -8.09 0.84
CA ALA A 61 -6.89 -7.05 -0.16
C ALA A 61 -6.55 -7.52 -1.58
N GLY A 62 -5.44 -8.25 -1.77
CA GLY A 62 -5.04 -8.78 -3.06
C GLY A 62 -6.05 -9.78 -3.61
N ILE A 63 -6.48 -10.76 -2.80
CA ILE A 63 -7.53 -11.70 -3.19
C ILE A 63 -8.82 -10.97 -3.53
N PHE A 64 -9.22 -10.00 -2.69
CA PHE A 64 -10.43 -9.21 -2.91
C PHE A 64 -10.38 -8.47 -4.26
N LEU A 65 -9.26 -7.82 -4.59
CA LEU A 65 -9.10 -7.11 -5.86
C LEU A 65 -9.07 -8.07 -7.05
N ASP A 66 -8.36 -9.20 -6.95
CA ASP A 66 -8.29 -10.20 -8.01
C ASP A 66 -9.69 -10.76 -8.34
N LEU A 67 -10.54 -11.00 -7.32
CA LEU A 67 -11.91 -11.47 -7.52
C LEU A 67 -12.82 -10.40 -8.13
N LEU A 68 -12.69 -9.13 -7.72
CA LEU A 68 -13.56 -8.05 -8.19
C LEU A 68 -13.23 -7.60 -9.62
N TYR A 69 -11.97 -7.48 -9.94
CA TYR A 69 -11.57 -7.04 -11.28
C TYR A 69 -11.68 -8.13 -12.33
N LYS A 70 -11.95 -9.40 -11.92
CA LYS A 70 -12.01 -10.57 -12.81
C LYS A 70 -10.78 -10.65 -13.73
N THR A 71 -9.70 -10.05 -13.29
CA THR A 71 -8.41 -10.10 -13.95
C THR A 71 -7.71 -11.41 -13.60
N ASN A 72 -6.53 -11.56 -14.09
CA ASN A 72 -5.69 -12.71 -13.80
C ASN A 72 -5.48 -12.89 -12.30
N VAL A 73 -6.00 -13.99 -11.75
CA VAL A 73 -6.00 -14.27 -10.31
C VAL A 73 -4.56 -14.42 -9.79
N GLY A 74 -4.26 -13.75 -8.69
CA GLY A 74 -2.97 -13.85 -8.01
C GLY A 74 -2.01 -12.68 -8.26
N ILE A 75 -2.27 -11.79 -9.20
CA ILE A 75 -1.42 -10.64 -9.50
C ILE A 75 -1.41 -9.64 -8.34
N ASN A 76 -2.60 -9.16 -7.96
CA ASN A 76 -2.73 -8.24 -6.83
C ASN A 76 -2.37 -8.91 -5.50
N LEU A 77 -2.71 -10.20 -5.35
CA LEU A 77 -2.31 -10.98 -4.17
C LEU A 77 -0.78 -10.98 -4.01
N ALA A 78 -0.04 -11.38 -5.03
CA ALA A 78 1.42 -11.43 -4.96
C ALA A 78 2.03 -10.04 -4.73
N GLY A 79 1.59 -9.04 -5.49
CA GLY A 79 2.07 -7.66 -5.38
C GLY A 79 1.85 -7.07 -3.99
N LEU A 80 0.62 -7.14 -3.44
CA LEU A 80 0.30 -6.55 -2.15
C LEU A 80 0.89 -7.31 -0.96
N VAL A 81 1.09 -8.63 -1.06
CA VAL A 81 1.83 -9.39 -0.05
C VAL A 81 3.28 -8.92 0.01
N ILE A 82 3.91 -8.68 -1.14
CA ILE A 82 5.29 -8.16 -1.18
C ILE A 82 5.36 -6.74 -0.64
N VAL A 83 4.39 -5.88 -0.93
CA VAL A 83 4.29 -4.56 -0.27
C VAL A 83 4.24 -4.71 1.25
N GLY A 84 3.47 -5.66 1.78
CA GLY A 84 3.42 -5.96 3.21
C GLY A 84 4.77 -6.43 3.78
N LEU A 85 5.53 -7.24 3.03
CA LEU A 85 6.90 -7.65 3.40
C LEU A 85 7.87 -6.48 3.39
N LEU A 86 7.83 -5.62 2.37
CA LEU A 86 8.65 -4.41 2.30
C LEU A 86 8.38 -3.47 3.47
N ALA A 87 7.13 -3.32 3.89
CA ALA A 87 6.76 -2.52 5.05
C ALA A 87 7.46 -3.02 6.34
N ILE A 88 7.62 -4.34 6.51
CA ILE A 88 8.36 -4.92 7.64
C ILE A 88 9.84 -4.53 7.58
N LEU A 89 10.45 -4.63 6.40
CA LEU A 89 11.85 -4.27 6.19
C LEU A 89 12.09 -2.79 6.45
N PHE A 90 11.20 -1.93 5.95
CA PHE A 90 11.28 -0.49 6.15
C PHE A 90 11.09 -0.10 7.62
N ASN A 91 10.12 -0.68 8.31
CA ASN A 91 9.88 -0.41 9.73
C ASN A 91 11.08 -0.79 10.63
N LYS A 92 11.90 -1.76 10.19
CA LYS A 92 13.11 -2.15 10.91
C LYS A 92 14.27 -1.19 10.69
N ASN A 93 14.42 -0.65 9.48
CA ASN A 93 15.63 0.04 9.03
C ASN A 93 15.48 1.56 8.92
N PHE A 94 14.25 2.08 8.85
CA PHE A 94 13.98 3.49 8.59
C PHE A 94 13.02 4.11 9.60
N SER A 95 13.21 5.40 9.89
CA SER A 95 12.28 6.16 10.70
C SER A 95 11.05 6.56 9.89
N LYS A 96 9.87 6.27 10.42
CA LYS A 96 8.58 6.68 9.86
C LYS A 96 8.11 8.05 10.32
N ASP A 97 8.92 8.75 11.13
CA ASP A 97 8.61 10.09 11.62
C ASP A 97 8.89 11.16 10.55
N SER A 98 9.80 10.87 9.62
CA SER A 98 10.16 11.76 8.53
C SER A 98 9.22 11.60 7.34
N ARG A 99 8.64 12.71 6.88
CA ARG A 99 7.82 12.76 5.65
C ARG A 99 8.60 12.29 4.42
N ILE A 100 9.84 12.74 4.31
CA ILE A 100 10.72 12.40 3.18
C ILE A 100 10.97 10.89 3.16
N THR A 101 11.25 10.28 4.31
CA THR A 101 11.47 8.83 4.40
C THR A 101 10.23 8.05 3.96
N ILE A 102 9.04 8.49 4.36
CA ILE A 102 7.79 7.85 3.93
C ILE A 102 7.58 7.98 2.42
N MET A 103 7.89 9.14 1.82
CA MET A 103 7.81 9.30 0.36
C MET A 103 8.76 8.34 -0.36
N PHE A 104 10.00 8.15 0.14
CA PHE A 104 10.92 7.16 -0.40
C PHE A 104 10.40 5.72 -0.26
N MET A 105 9.73 5.40 0.86
CA MET A 105 9.11 4.08 1.03
C MET A 105 7.98 3.88 0.02
N VAL A 106 7.10 4.86 -0.18
CA VAL A 106 6.01 4.80 -1.18
C VAL A 106 6.59 4.70 -2.59
N PHE A 107 7.60 5.49 -2.91
CA PHE A 107 8.33 5.41 -4.17
C PHE A 107 8.84 3.99 -4.44
N GLY A 108 9.61 3.44 -3.52
CA GLY A 108 10.20 2.11 -3.67
C GLY A 108 9.16 0.99 -3.73
N THR A 109 8.12 1.04 -2.88
CA THR A 109 7.06 0.03 -2.90
C THR A 109 6.23 0.07 -4.17
N THR A 110 5.93 1.26 -4.70
CA THR A 110 5.18 1.38 -5.97
C THR A 110 5.98 0.79 -7.12
N ILE A 111 7.28 1.11 -7.23
CA ILE A 111 8.14 0.52 -8.27
C ILE A 111 8.17 -1.00 -8.18
N ILE A 112 8.40 -1.54 -6.98
CA ILE A 112 8.50 -2.98 -6.78
C ILE A 112 7.16 -3.66 -7.08
N PHE A 113 6.03 -3.07 -6.67
CA PHE A 113 4.70 -3.57 -6.98
C PHE A 113 4.47 -3.64 -8.50
N GLU A 114 4.72 -2.55 -9.23
CA GLU A 114 4.53 -2.48 -10.67
C GLU A 114 5.45 -3.44 -11.44
N VAL A 115 6.71 -3.56 -11.04
CA VAL A 115 7.66 -4.50 -11.64
C VAL A 115 7.18 -5.95 -11.45
N ILE A 116 6.73 -6.31 -10.25
CA ILE A 116 6.25 -7.67 -9.97
C ILE A 116 4.98 -7.98 -10.77
N THR A 117 4.01 -7.08 -10.78
CA THR A 117 2.78 -7.26 -11.55
C THR A 117 3.06 -7.34 -13.04
N TYR A 118 4.00 -6.57 -13.56
CA TYR A 118 4.46 -6.66 -14.95
C TYR A 118 5.05 -8.05 -15.25
N PHE A 119 5.97 -8.55 -14.40
CA PHE A 119 6.59 -9.85 -14.60
C PHE A 119 5.59 -11.01 -14.52
N ILE A 120 4.65 -10.95 -13.56
CA ILE A 120 3.60 -11.96 -13.45
C ILE A 120 2.73 -11.99 -14.71
N ASN A 121 2.32 -10.81 -15.19
CA ASN A 121 1.53 -10.68 -16.42
C ASN A 121 2.29 -11.24 -17.64
N TYR A 122 3.58 -10.92 -17.75
CA TYR A 122 4.41 -11.38 -18.86
C TYR A 122 4.64 -12.90 -18.82
N ILE A 123 5.05 -13.45 -17.66
CA ILE A 123 5.48 -14.87 -17.57
C ILE A 123 4.28 -15.81 -17.49
N ILE A 124 3.28 -15.50 -16.66
CA ILE A 124 2.18 -16.42 -16.38
C ILE A 124 1.06 -16.28 -17.40
N TYR A 125 0.75 -15.05 -17.78
CA TYR A 125 -0.40 -14.76 -18.63
C TYR A 125 -0.03 -14.41 -20.07
N SER A 126 1.27 -14.40 -20.39
CA SER A 126 1.79 -14.10 -21.74
C SER A 126 1.28 -12.75 -22.29
N ILE A 127 0.99 -11.81 -21.40
CA ILE A 127 0.54 -10.46 -21.77
C ILE A 127 1.78 -9.61 -22.06
N ASN A 128 2.04 -9.35 -23.32
CA ASN A 128 3.13 -8.46 -23.74
C ASN A 128 2.69 -7.01 -23.63
N VAL A 129 3.21 -6.32 -22.62
CA VAL A 129 3.10 -4.86 -22.53
C VAL A 129 4.39 -4.26 -23.08
N GLU A 130 4.26 -3.31 -24.01
CA GLU A 130 5.42 -2.59 -24.54
C GLU A 130 6.17 -1.88 -23.39
N ILE A 131 7.49 -2.05 -23.35
CA ILE A 131 8.35 -1.53 -22.27
C ILE A 131 8.17 -0.02 -22.09
N LEU A 132 8.04 0.73 -23.19
CA LEU A 132 7.84 2.19 -23.11
C LEU A 132 6.51 2.55 -22.46
N SER A 133 5.45 1.81 -22.77
CA SER A 133 4.14 1.95 -22.13
C SER A 133 4.18 1.60 -20.65
N PHE A 134 4.91 0.53 -20.28
CA PHE A 134 5.14 0.17 -18.87
C PHE A 134 5.87 1.27 -18.10
N ILE A 135 6.97 1.81 -18.64
CA ILE A 135 7.72 2.89 -17.99
C ILE A 135 6.82 4.12 -17.78
N LYS A 136 6.00 4.47 -18.77
CA LYS A 136 5.04 5.57 -18.65
C LYS A 136 4.04 5.36 -17.51
N ILE A 137 3.46 4.17 -17.41
CA ILE A 137 2.53 3.80 -16.33
C ILE A 137 3.23 3.93 -14.99
N LEU A 138 4.40 3.31 -14.83
CA LEU A 138 5.19 3.31 -13.62
C LEU A 138 5.53 4.72 -13.13
N VAL A 139 6.05 5.59 -14.01
CA VAL A 139 6.42 6.97 -13.64
C VAL A 139 5.21 7.78 -13.19
N VAL A 140 4.11 7.72 -13.94
CA VAL A 140 2.89 8.46 -13.60
C VAL A 140 2.28 7.95 -12.29
N GLU A 141 2.20 6.64 -12.09
CA GLU A 141 1.65 6.05 -10.87
C GLU A 141 2.49 6.38 -9.64
N VAL A 142 3.82 6.31 -9.74
CA VAL A 142 4.74 6.70 -8.67
C VAL A 142 4.53 8.16 -8.25
N ILE A 143 4.48 9.08 -9.21
CA ILE A 143 4.24 10.51 -8.93
C ILE A 143 2.88 10.68 -8.25
N TYR A 144 1.85 10.00 -8.77
CA TYR A 144 0.50 10.10 -8.24
C TYR A 144 0.40 9.53 -6.82
N ASN A 145 0.99 8.37 -6.56
CA ASN A 145 1.02 7.77 -5.22
C ASN A 145 1.75 8.67 -4.20
N ILE A 146 2.84 9.33 -4.61
CA ILE A 146 3.54 10.30 -3.77
C ILE A 146 2.64 11.50 -3.48
N LEU A 147 1.98 12.09 -4.47
CA LEU A 147 1.07 13.24 -4.29
C LEU A 147 -0.07 12.91 -3.34
N VAL A 148 -0.73 11.77 -3.54
CA VAL A 148 -1.78 11.30 -2.63
C VAL A 148 -1.24 11.09 -1.21
N THR A 149 -0.05 10.51 -1.09
CA THR A 149 0.59 10.31 0.22
C THR A 149 0.88 11.63 0.93
N ILE A 150 1.35 12.65 0.23
CA ILE A 150 1.61 13.99 0.80
C ILE A 150 0.32 14.57 1.39
N ILE A 151 -0.79 14.50 0.65
CA ILE A 151 -2.09 15.03 1.09
C ILE A 151 -2.61 14.24 2.29
N MET A 152 -2.52 12.92 2.24
CA MET A 152 -3.05 12.03 3.28
C MET A 152 -2.12 11.87 4.48
N TYR A 153 -0.87 12.32 4.40
CA TYR A 153 0.16 12.09 5.41
C TYR A 153 -0.28 12.45 6.85
N PRO A 154 -0.88 13.64 7.12
CA PRO A 154 -1.25 13.99 8.48
C PRO A 154 -2.32 13.05 9.06
N ALA A 155 -3.28 12.61 8.25
CA ALA A 155 -4.30 11.66 8.67
C ALA A 155 -3.68 10.28 8.93
N ILE A 156 -2.86 9.80 7.99
CA ILE A 156 -2.19 8.49 8.08
C ILE A 156 -1.28 8.44 9.31
N GLN A 157 -0.52 9.48 9.58
CA GLN A 157 0.38 9.54 10.73
C GLN A 157 -0.41 9.48 12.05
N LYS A 158 -1.47 10.27 12.18
CA LYS A 158 -2.31 10.27 13.38
C LYS A 158 -2.95 8.91 13.65
N PHE A 159 -3.57 8.31 12.64
CA PHE A 159 -4.15 6.96 12.74
C PHE A 159 -3.08 5.88 12.92
N GLY A 160 -1.97 6.00 12.23
CA GLY A 160 -0.86 5.07 12.31
C GLY A 160 -0.31 4.97 13.74
N TYR A 161 -0.02 6.07 14.40
CA TYR A 161 0.46 6.05 15.78
C TYR A 161 -0.59 5.53 16.77
N TYR A 162 -1.87 5.80 16.53
CA TYR A 162 -2.93 5.19 17.34
C TYR A 162 -2.90 3.66 17.22
N ILE A 163 -2.79 3.12 16.01
CA ILE A 163 -2.66 1.67 15.77
C ILE A 163 -1.40 1.13 16.46
N GLU A 164 -0.27 1.81 16.28
CA GLU A 164 1.00 1.36 16.85
C GLU A 164 0.96 1.26 18.37
N ASN A 165 0.41 2.27 19.05
CA ASN A 165 0.28 2.28 20.49
C ASN A 165 -0.56 1.10 21.02
N GLU A 166 -1.63 0.73 20.32
CA GLU A 166 -2.49 -0.38 20.75
C GLU A 166 -1.89 -1.78 20.43
N TYR A 167 -1.05 -1.89 19.40
CA TYR A 167 -0.47 -3.17 18.99
C TYR A 167 0.93 -3.42 19.56
N LYS A 168 1.76 -2.39 19.66
CA LYS A 168 3.16 -2.50 20.09
C LYS A 168 3.40 -2.04 21.53
N GLY A 169 2.38 -1.43 22.18
CA GLY A 169 2.49 -0.79 23.48
C GLY A 169 3.28 0.52 23.45
N ASN A 170 3.16 1.32 24.51
CA ASN A 170 3.85 2.61 24.63
C ASN A 170 5.37 2.40 24.75
N LYS A 171 6.07 2.21 23.63
CA LYS A 171 7.54 2.23 23.58
C LYS A 171 8.15 3.64 23.69
N ILE A 172 7.32 4.66 23.88
CA ILE A 172 7.76 6.06 23.94
C ILE A 172 8.58 6.34 25.21
N LEU A 173 8.45 5.54 26.27
CA LEU A 173 9.15 5.75 27.53
C LEU A 173 10.56 5.16 27.63
N THR A 174 11.00 4.32 26.69
CA THR A 174 12.32 3.66 26.78
C THR A 174 13.41 4.27 25.89
N ARG A 175 13.13 5.35 25.17
CA ARG A 175 14.14 6.03 24.33
C ARG A 175 14.80 7.26 24.98
N TYR A 176 14.40 7.61 26.20
CA TYR A 176 14.95 8.75 26.94
C TYR A 176 15.59 8.37 28.28
N PHE A 177 15.95 7.10 28.47
CA PHE A 177 16.80 6.67 29.59
C PHE A 177 17.95 5.84 29.10
#